data_faf7a94f331b929684056bf5ed409d92
#
_entry.id   faf7a94f331b929684056bf5ed409d92
#
_cell.length_a   1.000
_cell.length_b   1.000
_cell.length_c   1.000
_cell.angle_alpha   90.00
_cell.angle_beta   90.00
_cell.angle_gamma   90.00
#
_symmetry.space_group_name_H-M   'P 1'
#
loop_
_entity.id
_entity.type
_entity.pdbx_description
1 polymer ?
#
loop_
_entity_poly.entity_id
_entity_poly.type
_entity_poly.pdbx_seq_one_letter_code
_entity_poly.pdbx_strand_id
1 'polypeptide(L)'
;FINILSGTVIKSSGEVNVWGFDLDKNPRQVRASIGIVPQEVNLDPFFSPRKLLELQAGMYGVKKRDRITDTVLKLVSLEKEANSYARSLSGGMKRRLLMAKALVHQPPILFLDEPTAGVDVNLRRNLWDSVKLLNKLGVTIILTTHYLQEAEEMCDRIGILRKGSLVALDSTKNLINRIKTKKVTFKINSPIDFKNITLKSLKILYNNENEICVSYDKN
;
A
#
# COMPACT_ATOMS: atom_id res chain seq x y z
N PHE A 1 4.53 11.60 -7.20
CA PHE A 1 4.08 10.75 -8.30
C PHE A 1 2.56 10.56 -8.27
N ILE A 2 1.98 10.00 -7.20
CA ILE A 2 0.52 9.76 -7.07
C ILE A 2 -0.28 11.05 -7.27
N ASN A 3 0.16 12.17 -6.70
CA ASN A 3 -0.50 13.47 -6.82
C ASN A 3 -0.53 14.01 -8.28
N ILE A 4 0.42 13.62 -9.11
CA ILE A 4 0.40 13.93 -10.54
C ILE A 4 -0.69 13.12 -11.24
N LEU A 5 -0.80 11.83 -10.94
CA LEU A 5 -1.83 10.95 -11.52
C LEU A 5 -3.24 11.36 -11.10
N SER A 6 -3.42 11.80 -9.85
CA SER A 6 -4.71 12.30 -9.35
C SER A 6 -5.11 13.66 -9.95
N GLY A 7 -4.13 14.39 -10.52
CA GLY A 7 -4.34 15.74 -11.08
C GLY A 7 -4.32 16.84 -10.03
N THR A 8 -3.83 16.57 -8.80
CA THR A 8 -3.65 17.60 -7.76
C THR A 8 -2.35 18.35 -7.92
N VAL A 9 -1.38 17.80 -8.66
CA VAL A 9 -0.09 18.41 -8.99
C VAL A 9 0.13 18.29 -10.49
N ILE A 10 0.59 19.37 -11.12
CA ILE A 10 0.98 19.40 -12.52
C ILE A 10 2.43 18.90 -12.63
N LYS A 11 2.71 17.98 -13.54
CA LYS A 11 4.07 17.51 -13.80
C LYS A 11 4.92 18.60 -14.44
N SER A 12 6.20 18.65 -14.09
CA SER A 12 7.15 19.64 -14.67
C SER A 12 7.60 19.23 -16.09
N SER A 13 7.76 17.91 -16.33
CA SER A 13 8.25 17.37 -17.60
C SER A 13 7.97 15.86 -17.67
N GLY A 14 8.32 15.25 -18.81
CA GLY A 14 8.19 13.83 -19.04
C GLY A 14 6.79 13.42 -19.53
N GLU A 15 6.65 12.18 -19.93
CA GLU A 15 5.41 11.58 -20.44
C GLU A 15 4.83 10.62 -19.42
N VAL A 16 3.50 10.61 -19.28
CA VAL A 16 2.77 9.71 -18.39
C VAL A 16 1.64 9.07 -19.16
N ASN A 17 1.70 7.75 -19.28
CA ASN A 17 0.67 6.95 -19.93
C ASN A 17 0.09 5.95 -18.93
N VAL A 18 -1.21 5.94 -18.76
CA VAL A 18 -1.92 5.06 -17.83
C VAL A 18 -3.04 4.36 -18.56
N TRP A 19 -3.01 3.04 -18.58
CA TRP A 19 -4.04 2.22 -19.22
C TRP A 19 -4.26 2.59 -20.71
N GLY A 20 -3.19 2.99 -21.41
CA GLY A 20 -3.25 3.43 -22.80
C GLY A 20 -3.65 4.90 -23.02
N PHE A 21 -3.92 5.65 -21.96
CA PHE A 21 -4.28 7.06 -22.04
C PHE A 21 -3.10 7.96 -21.63
N ASP A 22 -2.80 8.94 -22.45
CA ASP A 22 -1.83 9.99 -22.17
C ASP A 22 -2.44 10.98 -21.16
N LEU A 23 -1.70 11.31 -20.09
CA LEU A 23 -2.20 12.17 -19.00
C LEU A 23 -2.51 13.59 -19.45
N ASP A 24 -1.73 14.15 -20.38
CA ASP A 24 -1.92 15.53 -20.84
C ASP A 24 -3.12 15.63 -21.79
N LYS A 25 -3.29 14.63 -22.67
CA LYS A 25 -4.35 14.60 -23.68
C LYS A 25 -5.68 14.07 -23.12
N ASN A 26 -5.60 13.10 -22.22
CA ASN A 26 -6.76 12.34 -21.73
C ASN A 26 -6.84 12.29 -20.18
N PRO A 27 -6.76 13.44 -19.47
CA PRO A 27 -6.66 13.45 -18.01
C PRO A 27 -7.88 12.86 -17.31
N ARG A 28 -9.07 12.93 -17.92
CA ARG A 28 -10.29 12.32 -17.36
C ARG A 28 -10.25 10.81 -17.45
N GLN A 29 -9.83 10.25 -18.58
CA GLN A 29 -9.69 8.80 -18.80
C GLN A 29 -8.62 8.21 -17.87
N VAL A 30 -7.48 8.90 -17.71
CA VAL A 30 -6.45 8.49 -16.76
C VAL A 30 -7.05 8.41 -15.34
N ARG A 31 -7.74 9.45 -14.87
CA ARG A 31 -8.37 9.44 -13.55
C ARG A 31 -9.49 8.39 -13.42
N ALA A 32 -10.23 8.12 -14.49
CA ALA A 32 -11.24 7.06 -14.48
C ALA A 32 -10.61 5.65 -14.45
N SER A 33 -9.37 5.49 -14.93
CA SER A 33 -8.64 4.22 -14.91
C SER A 33 -7.93 3.94 -13.59
N ILE A 34 -7.92 4.87 -12.64
CA ILE A 34 -7.24 4.72 -11.37
C ILE A 34 -8.18 4.94 -10.19
N GLY A 35 -8.03 4.09 -9.17
CA GLY A 35 -8.54 4.33 -7.82
C GLY A 35 -7.37 4.73 -6.92
N ILE A 36 -7.57 5.67 -6.01
CA ILE A 36 -6.53 6.11 -5.08
C ILE A 36 -7.05 6.03 -3.66
N VAL A 37 -6.35 5.31 -2.81
CA VAL A 37 -6.54 5.27 -1.37
C VAL A 37 -5.43 6.10 -0.74
N PRO A 38 -5.72 7.31 -0.25
CA PRO A 38 -4.71 8.19 0.34
C PRO A 38 -4.27 7.69 1.72
N GLN A 39 -3.11 8.14 2.16
CA GLN A 39 -2.57 7.87 3.49
C GLN A 39 -3.47 8.43 4.59
N GLU A 40 -3.96 9.65 4.43
CA GLU A 40 -4.83 10.30 5.40
C GLU A 40 -6.29 9.92 5.21
N VAL A 41 -6.98 9.74 6.35
CA VAL A 41 -8.42 9.45 6.36
C VAL A 41 -9.20 10.76 6.29
N ASN A 42 -9.52 11.18 5.07
CA ASN A 42 -10.34 12.35 4.83
C ASN A 42 -11.72 11.94 4.29
N LEU A 43 -12.69 11.87 5.20
CA LEU A 43 -14.07 11.49 4.91
C LEU A 43 -15.00 12.56 5.53
N ASP A 44 -16.05 12.92 4.79
CA ASP A 44 -17.09 13.78 5.34
C ASP A 44 -17.79 13.04 6.50
N PRO A 45 -17.78 13.58 7.72
CA PRO A 45 -18.29 12.91 8.92
C PRO A 45 -19.82 12.80 8.96
N PHE A 46 -20.54 13.61 8.17
CA PHE A 46 -21.99 13.72 8.18
C PHE A 46 -22.69 12.86 7.14
N PHE A 47 -21.95 12.27 6.20
CA PHE A 47 -22.50 11.32 5.25
C PHE A 47 -22.35 9.88 5.76
N SER A 48 -23.27 9.01 5.30
CA SER A 48 -23.13 7.57 5.48
C SER A 48 -22.19 6.97 4.44
N PRO A 49 -21.58 5.78 4.71
CA PRO A 49 -20.79 5.04 3.73
C PRO A 49 -21.51 4.91 2.38
N ARG A 50 -22.76 4.46 2.38
CA ARG A 50 -23.58 4.37 1.17
C ARG A 50 -23.65 5.70 0.42
N LYS A 51 -23.95 6.78 1.11
CA LYS A 51 -24.09 8.09 0.47
C LYS A 51 -22.78 8.58 -0.11
N LEU A 52 -21.65 8.38 0.59
CA LEU A 52 -20.32 8.73 0.09
C LEU A 52 -19.97 7.94 -1.18
N LEU A 53 -20.28 6.64 -1.22
CA LEU A 53 -20.01 5.81 -2.40
C LEU A 53 -20.92 6.21 -3.58
N GLU A 54 -22.20 6.49 -3.33
CA GLU A 54 -23.13 6.95 -4.35
C GLU A 54 -22.70 8.30 -4.96
N LEU A 55 -22.26 9.24 -4.13
CA LEU A 55 -21.72 10.52 -4.59
C LEU A 55 -20.45 10.32 -5.42
N GLN A 56 -19.52 9.50 -4.92
CA GLN A 56 -18.27 9.20 -5.62
C GLN A 56 -18.53 8.57 -7.00
N ALA A 57 -19.41 7.56 -7.07
CA ALA A 57 -19.79 6.94 -8.32
C ALA A 57 -20.40 7.96 -9.31
N GLY A 58 -21.24 8.86 -8.80
CA GLY A 58 -21.82 9.94 -9.59
C GLY A 58 -20.77 10.91 -10.15
N MET A 59 -19.73 11.26 -9.37
CA MET A 59 -18.63 12.12 -9.81
C MET A 59 -17.80 11.49 -10.95
N TYR A 60 -17.70 10.16 -10.98
CA TYR A 60 -17.10 9.40 -12.08
C TYR A 60 -18.08 9.13 -13.25
N GLY A 61 -19.31 9.62 -13.18
CA GLY A 61 -20.30 9.46 -14.24
C GLY A 61 -20.97 8.06 -14.29
N VAL A 62 -20.81 7.24 -13.25
CA VAL A 62 -21.43 5.90 -13.17
C VAL A 62 -22.93 6.06 -13.03
N LYS A 63 -23.71 5.58 -14.02
CA LYS A 63 -25.17 5.64 -14.00
C LYS A 63 -25.72 4.85 -12.81
N LYS A 64 -26.83 5.29 -12.25
CA LYS A 64 -27.42 4.65 -11.04
C LYS A 64 -27.62 3.14 -11.18
N ARG A 65 -28.07 2.67 -12.36
CA ARG A 65 -28.27 1.24 -12.64
C ARG A 65 -27.01 0.40 -12.67
N ASP A 66 -25.85 1.05 -12.92
CA ASP A 66 -24.54 0.39 -13.10
C ASP A 66 -23.68 0.50 -11.83
N ARG A 67 -24.20 1.10 -10.76
CA ARG A 67 -23.47 1.27 -9.50
C ARG A 67 -23.40 -0.02 -8.72
N ILE A 68 -22.21 -0.29 -8.21
CA ILE A 68 -21.89 -1.50 -7.43
C ILE A 68 -21.74 -1.21 -5.93
N THR A 69 -22.43 -0.19 -5.42
CA THR A 69 -22.30 0.29 -4.03
C THR A 69 -22.46 -0.83 -3.01
N ASP A 70 -23.48 -1.69 -3.15
CA ASP A 70 -23.69 -2.80 -2.22
C ASP A 70 -22.60 -3.86 -2.30
N THR A 71 -22.15 -4.18 -3.52
CA THR A 71 -21.04 -5.12 -3.75
C THR A 71 -19.76 -4.63 -3.09
N VAL A 72 -19.43 -3.34 -3.24
CA VAL A 72 -18.23 -2.75 -2.66
C VAL A 72 -18.34 -2.66 -1.13
N LEU A 73 -19.52 -2.30 -0.58
CA LEU A 73 -19.75 -2.34 0.87
C LEU A 73 -19.52 -3.73 1.45
N LYS A 74 -20.00 -4.77 0.77
CA LYS A 74 -19.80 -6.17 1.14
C LYS A 74 -18.32 -6.54 1.07
N LEU A 75 -17.62 -6.17 0.00
CA LEU A 75 -16.20 -6.44 -0.18
C LEU A 75 -15.35 -5.91 0.99
N VAL A 76 -15.71 -4.71 1.50
CA VAL A 76 -14.99 -4.08 2.61
C VAL A 76 -15.64 -4.36 3.99
N SER A 77 -16.65 -5.24 4.07
CA SER A 77 -17.37 -5.62 5.30
C SER A 77 -17.92 -4.40 6.07
N LEU A 78 -18.66 -3.55 5.37
CA LEU A 78 -19.33 -2.36 5.91
C LEU A 78 -20.84 -2.33 5.62
N GLU A 79 -21.46 -3.49 5.35
CA GLU A 79 -22.90 -3.57 5.06
C GLU A 79 -23.74 -3.11 6.25
N LYS A 80 -23.34 -3.49 7.46
CA LYS A 80 -24.06 -3.14 8.70
C LYS A 80 -24.02 -1.64 8.98
N GLU A 81 -22.90 -0.99 8.66
CA GLU A 81 -22.66 0.41 8.86
C GLU A 81 -23.03 1.28 7.65
N ALA A 82 -23.57 0.68 6.58
CA ALA A 82 -23.85 1.35 5.29
C ALA A 82 -24.63 2.66 5.44
N ASN A 83 -25.54 2.74 6.39
CA ASN A 83 -26.40 3.89 6.63
C ASN A 83 -26.06 4.68 7.92
N SER A 84 -25.05 4.28 8.66
CA SER A 84 -24.54 5.00 9.84
C SER A 84 -23.72 6.22 9.41
N TYR A 85 -23.62 7.26 10.24
CA TYR A 85 -22.75 8.39 9.93
C TYR A 85 -21.27 7.98 9.94
N ALA A 86 -20.47 8.48 8.98
CA ALA A 86 -19.03 8.17 8.90
C ALA A 86 -18.26 8.59 10.15
N ARG A 87 -18.75 9.60 10.93
CA ARG A 87 -18.16 9.98 12.22
C ARG A 87 -18.20 8.87 13.28
N SER A 88 -19.20 7.99 13.23
CA SER A 88 -19.35 6.88 14.19
C SER A 88 -18.49 5.66 13.86
N LEU A 89 -17.84 5.64 12.70
CA LEU A 89 -16.98 4.53 12.28
C LEU A 89 -15.65 4.56 13.04
N SER A 90 -15.14 3.38 13.38
CA SER A 90 -13.77 3.21 13.88
C SER A 90 -12.73 3.64 12.82
N GLY A 91 -11.50 3.89 13.25
CA GLY A 91 -10.40 4.23 12.32
C GLY A 91 -10.23 3.20 11.20
N GLY A 92 -10.32 1.92 11.55
CA GLY A 92 -10.26 0.83 10.58
C GLY A 92 -11.44 0.76 9.62
N MET A 93 -12.65 1.01 10.10
CA MET A 93 -13.84 1.11 9.23
C MET A 93 -13.72 2.29 8.26
N LYS A 94 -13.21 3.43 8.72
CA LYS A 94 -12.94 4.58 7.85
C LYS A 94 -11.91 4.26 6.76
N ARG A 95 -10.85 3.52 7.09
CA ARG A 95 -9.83 3.07 6.13
C ARG A 95 -10.44 2.15 5.07
N ARG A 96 -11.28 1.20 5.49
CA ARG A 96 -12.01 0.32 4.57
C ARG A 96 -12.99 1.10 3.68
N LEU A 97 -13.63 2.14 4.21
CA LEU A 97 -14.50 3.03 3.42
C LEU A 97 -13.72 3.83 2.37
N LEU A 98 -12.48 4.27 2.66
CA LEU A 98 -11.60 4.89 1.65
C LEU A 98 -11.27 3.93 0.52
N MET A 99 -10.99 2.66 0.84
CA MET A 99 -10.80 1.63 -0.19
C MET A 99 -12.06 1.45 -1.02
N ALA A 100 -13.23 1.38 -0.40
CA ALA A 100 -14.53 1.31 -1.08
C ALA A 100 -14.74 2.48 -2.04
N LYS A 101 -14.42 3.71 -1.62
CA LYS A 101 -14.48 4.91 -2.46
C LYS A 101 -13.59 4.80 -3.70
N ALA A 102 -12.38 4.27 -3.54
CA ALA A 102 -11.43 4.09 -4.64
C ALA A 102 -11.89 3.02 -5.66
N LEU A 103 -12.76 2.10 -5.26
CA LEU A 103 -13.23 0.97 -6.08
C LEU A 103 -14.60 1.19 -6.75
N VAL A 104 -15.37 2.16 -6.29
CA VAL A 104 -16.80 2.30 -6.68
C VAL A 104 -17.02 2.56 -8.18
N HIS A 105 -16.01 3.05 -8.89
CA HIS A 105 -16.03 3.26 -10.35
C HIS A 105 -15.32 2.15 -11.14
N GLN A 106 -14.93 1.05 -10.46
CA GLN A 106 -14.32 -0.15 -11.03
C GLN A 106 -13.03 0.13 -11.80
N PRO A 107 -12.03 0.80 -11.21
CA PRO A 107 -10.80 1.11 -11.90
C PRO A 107 -9.95 -0.15 -12.13
N PRO A 108 -9.26 -0.30 -13.29
CA PRO A 108 -8.33 -1.39 -13.52
C PRO A 108 -7.03 -1.28 -12.70
N ILE A 109 -6.72 -0.10 -12.15
CA ILE A 109 -5.52 0.13 -11.34
C ILE A 109 -5.92 0.78 -10.00
N LEU A 110 -5.40 0.24 -8.89
CA LEU A 110 -5.60 0.77 -7.54
C LEU A 110 -4.25 1.19 -6.93
N PHE A 111 -4.15 2.45 -6.57
CA PHE A 111 -3.03 3.01 -5.81
C PHE A 111 -3.36 3.02 -4.32
N LEU A 112 -2.45 2.49 -3.52
CA LEU A 112 -2.52 2.47 -2.06
C LEU A 112 -1.35 3.25 -1.51
N ASP A 113 -1.61 4.42 -0.93
CA ASP A 113 -0.56 5.28 -0.38
C ASP A 113 -0.38 5.01 1.11
N GLU A 114 0.70 4.32 1.47
CA GLU A 114 1.02 3.87 2.83
C GLU A 114 -0.20 3.26 3.57
N PRO A 115 -0.87 2.24 3.01
CA PRO A 115 -2.20 1.82 3.45
C PRO A 115 -2.23 1.27 4.88
N THR A 116 -1.09 0.87 5.43
CA THR A 116 -0.97 0.26 6.77
C THR A 116 -0.30 1.17 7.80
N ALA A 117 0.03 2.41 7.43
CA ALA A 117 0.61 3.37 8.38
C ALA A 117 -0.33 3.60 9.56
N GLY A 118 0.16 3.36 10.80
CA GLY A 118 -0.63 3.53 12.02
C GLY A 118 -1.77 2.52 12.22
N VAL A 119 -1.76 1.40 11.51
CA VAL A 119 -2.79 0.36 11.57
C VAL A 119 -2.31 -0.81 12.43
N ASP A 120 -3.17 -1.32 13.32
CA ASP A 120 -2.90 -2.51 14.12
C ASP A 120 -2.75 -3.78 13.27
N VAL A 121 -2.15 -4.84 13.87
CA VAL A 121 -1.78 -6.07 13.15
C VAL A 121 -2.99 -6.79 12.55
N ASN A 122 -4.12 -6.86 13.28
CA ASN A 122 -5.30 -7.58 12.81
C ASN A 122 -5.96 -6.85 11.64
N LEU A 123 -6.06 -5.53 11.76
CA LEU A 123 -6.64 -4.68 10.72
C LEU A 123 -5.77 -4.68 9.45
N ARG A 124 -4.44 -4.70 9.62
CA ARG A 124 -3.48 -4.84 8.51
C ARG A 124 -3.71 -6.14 7.74
N ARG A 125 -3.87 -7.28 8.43
CA ARG A 125 -4.16 -8.58 7.79
C ARG A 125 -5.43 -8.52 6.94
N ASN A 126 -6.53 -8.01 7.50
CA ASN A 126 -7.80 -7.89 6.78
C ASN A 126 -7.69 -7.00 5.53
N LEU A 127 -6.90 -5.92 5.62
CA LEU A 127 -6.62 -5.04 4.47
C LEU A 127 -5.90 -5.82 3.37
N TRP A 128 -4.84 -6.56 3.72
CA TRP A 128 -4.06 -7.34 2.77
C TRP A 128 -4.86 -8.47 2.13
N ASP A 129 -5.76 -9.12 2.86
CA ASP A 129 -6.65 -10.14 2.29
C ASP A 129 -7.57 -9.53 1.23
N SER A 130 -8.11 -8.34 1.48
CA SER A 130 -8.92 -7.59 0.51
C SER A 130 -8.11 -7.19 -0.73
N VAL A 131 -6.88 -6.71 -0.55
CA VAL A 131 -5.98 -6.33 -1.64
C VAL A 131 -5.61 -7.55 -2.50
N LYS A 132 -5.28 -8.68 -1.88
CA LYS A 132 -4.99 -9.94 -2.60
C LYS A 132 -6.20 -10.44 -3.40
N LEU A 133 -7.40 -10.31 -2.84
CA LEU A 133 -8.63 -10.67 -3.56
C LEU A 133 -8.84 -9.80 -4.80
N LEU A 134 -8.68 -8.47 -4.67
CA LEU A 134 -8.78 -7.54 -5.80
C LEU A 134 -7.76 -7.85 -6.90
N ASN A 135 -6.53 -8.14 -6.51
CA ASN A 135 -5.49 -8.52 -7.47
C ASN A 135 -5.85 -9.82 -8.22
N LYS A 136 -6.35 -10.83 -7.50
CA LYS A 136 -6.86 -12.08 -8.12
C LYS A 136 -8.02 -11.84 -9.09
N LEU A 137 -8.82 -10.80 -8.85
CA LEU A 137 -9.91 -10.37 -9.75
C LEU A 137 -9.42 -9.53 -10.94
N GLY A 138 -8.11 -9.35 -11.11
CA GLY A 138 -7.49 -8.68 -12.24
C GLY A 138 -7.20 -7.19 -12.03
N VAL A 139 -7.42 -6.64 -10.84
CA VAL A 139 -7.03 -5.26 -10.54
C VAL A 139 -5.52 -5.17 -10.33
N THR A 140 -4.86 -4.28 -11.07
CA THR A 140 -3.44 -3.99 -10.84
C THR A 140 -3.29 -3.16 -9.58
N ILE A 141 -2.47 -3.62 -8.63
CA ILE A 141 -2.23 -2.93 -7.38
C ILE A 141 -0.86 -2.27 -7.40
N ILE A 142 -0.82 -0.99 -7.08
CA ILE A 142 0.41 -0.22 -6.87
C ILE A 142 0.36 0.32 -5.45
N LEU A 143 1.29 -0.10 -4.60
CA LEU A 143 1.36 0.39 -3.23
C LEU A 143 2.66 1.14 -2.96
N THR A 144 2.58 2.19 -2.15
CA THR A 144 3.75 2.81 -1.54
C THR A 144 3.85 2.33 -0.10
N THR A 145 5.05 2.04 0.34
CA THR A 145 5.33 1.70 1.73
C THR A 145 6.79 1.99 2.07
N HIS A 146 7.05 2.32 3.32
CA HIS A 146 8.40 2.38 3.88
C HIS A 146 8.75 1.10 4.68
N TYR A 147 7.82 0.15 4.78
CA TYR A 147 8.02 -1.15 5.41
C TYR A 147 8.47 -2.17 4.37
N LEU A 148 9.76 -2.53 4.40
CA LEU A 148 10.33 -3.50 3.45
C LEU A 148 9.64 -4.86 3.50
N GLN A 149 9.22 -5.30 4.68
CA GLN A 149 8.52 -6.56 4.86
C GLN A 149 7.19 -6.59 4.08
N GLU A 150 6.43 -5.50 4.06
CA GLU A 150 5.19 -5.42 3.28
C GLU A 150 5.47 -5.50 1.79
N ALA A 151 6.50 -4.79 1.32
CA ALA A 151 6.90 -4.86 -0.09
C ALA A 151 7.35 -6.28 -0.48
N GLU A 152 8.07 -6.97 0.41
CA GLU A 152 8.52 -8.36 0.20
C GLU A 152 7.35 -9.35 0.13
N GLU A 153 6.35 -9.21 1.02
CA GLU A 153 5.23 -10.14 1.14
C GLU A 153 4.11 -9.92 0.10
N MET A 154 3.95 -8.66 -0.36
CA MET A 154 2.79 -8.25 -1.14
C MET A 154 3.08 -7.92 -2.60
N CYS A 155 4.34 -7.66 -2.97
CA CYS A 155 4.66 -7.16 -4.30
C CYS A 155 5.43 -8.18 -5.13
N ASP A 156 5.03 -8.35 -6.39
CA ASP A 156 5.78 -9.14 -7.38
C ASP A 156 7.01 -8.38 -7.86
N ARG A 157 6.91 -7.04 -7.95
CA ARG A 157 7.98 -6.13 -8.37
C ARG A 157 8.08 -4.95 -7.42
N ILE A 158 9.28 -4.48 -7.17
CA ILE A 158 9.56 -3.36 -6.27
C ILE A 158 10.37 -2.30 -7.01
N GLY A 159 9.92 -1.05 -6.91
CA GLY A 159 10.67 0.14 -7.32
C GLY A 159 11.21 0.86 -6.09
N ILE A 160 12.51 1.05 -6.01
CA ILE A 160 13.17 1.77 -4.91
C ILE A 160 13.41 3.21 -5.34
N LEU A 161 12.77 4.15 -4.64
CA LEU A 161 12.93 5.59 -4.86
C LEU A 161 13.87 6.19 -3.81
N ARG A 162 14.79 7.03 -4.25
CA ARG A 162 15.68 7.81 -3.38
C ARG A 162 15.81 9.23 -3.90
N LYS A 163 15.45 10.22 -3.08
CA LYS A 163 15.49 11.65 -3.45
C LYS A 163 14.84 11.95 -4.80
N GLY A 164 13.66 11.36 -5.05
CA GLY A 164 12.90 11.57 -6.28
C GLY A 164 13.37 10.76 -7.50
N SER A 165 14.49 10.03 -7.40
CA SER A 165 15.03 9.21 -8.49
C SER A 165 14.76 7.73 -8.25
N LEU A 166 14.45 6.99 -9.33
CA LEU A 166 14.30 5.53 -9.30
C LEU A 166 15.69 4.88 -9.29
N VAL A 167 16.07 4.26 -8.17
CA VAL A 167 17.39 3.66 -7.96
C VAL A 167 17.44 2.21 -8.42
N ALA A 168 16.33 1.49 -8.25
CA ALA A 168 16.18 0.11 -8.69
C ALA A 168 14.73 -0.19 -9.03
N LEU A 169 14.52 -1.06 -10.02
CA LEU A 169 13.22 -1.63 -10.36
C LEU A 169 13.45 -3.06 -10.83
N ASP A 170 12.96 -4.03 -10.05
CA ASP A 170 13.13 -5.44 -10.39
C ASP A 170 12.05 -6.30 -9.70
N SER A 171 12.02 -7.59 -9.99
CA SER A 171 11.21 -8.53 -9.21
C SER A 171 11.67 -8.56 -7.75
N THR A 172 10.72 -8.77 -6.83
CA THR A 172 11.00 -8.90 -5.41
C THR A 172 12.07 -9.95 -5.14
N LYS A 173 11.98 -11.11 -5.80
CA LYS A 173 12.96 -12.18 -5.70
C LYS A 173 14.38 -11.75 -6.10
N ASN A 174 14.51 -11.01 -7.21
CA ASN A 174 15.81 -10.54 -7.69
C ASN A 174 16.42 -9.51 -6.73
N LEU A 175 15.61 -8.57 -6.21
CA LEU A 175 16.09 -7.56 -5.26
C LEU A 175 16.55 -8.20 -3.96
N ILE A 176 15.81 -9.18 -3.42
CA ILE A 176 16.20 -9.91 -2.21
C ILE A 176 17.50 -10.70 -2.45
N ASN A 177 17.67 -11.30 -3.63
CA ASN A 177 18.88 -12.05 -3.96
C ASN A 177 20.13 -11.15 -4.12
N ARG A 178 19.96 -9.86 -4.41
CA ARG A 178 21.07 -8.89 -4.43
C ARG A 178 21.57 -8.53 -3.03
N ILE A 179 20.78 -8.77 -1.98
CA ILE A 179 21.19 -8.58 -0.59
C ILE A 179 22.08 -9.75 -0.20
N LYS A 180 23.40 -9.54 -0.30
CA LYS A 180 24.39 -10.57 0.02
C LYS A 180 24.55 -10.79 1.52
N THR A 181 24.32 -9.75 2.32
CA THR A 181 24.60 -9.77 3.77
C THR A 181 23.33 -9.56 4.58
N LYS A 182 23.05 -10.45 5.52
CA LYS A 182 21.99 -10.27 6.53
C LYS A 182 22.60 -9.85 7.85
N LYS A 183 21.88 -9.01 8.61
CA LYS A 183 22.22 -8.62 9.98
C LYS A 183 21.19 -9.18 10.93
N VAL A 184 21.63 -9.74 12.04
CA VAL A 184 20.79 -10.24 13.12
C VAL A 184 21.26 -9.59 14.42
N THR A 185 20.34 -8.96 15.13
CA THR A 185 20.62 -8.41 16.46
C THR A 185 19.92 -9.29 17.50
N PHE A 186 20.72 -9.81 18.44
CA PHE A 186 20.24 -10.56 19.58
C PHE A 186 20.25 -9.68 20.82
N LYS A 187 19.18 -9.69 21.59
CA LYS A 187 19.19 -9.15 22.95
C LYS A 187 19.80 -10.21 23.88
N ILE A 188 20.76 -9.80 24.68
CA ILE A 188 21.52 -10.65 25.59
C ILE A 188 21.45 -10.07 27.00
N ASN A 189 21.51 -10.93 28.02
CA ASN A 189 21.47 -10.51 29.42
C ASN A 189 22.88 -10.20 29.98
N SER A 190 23.91 -10.59 29.26
CA SER A 190 25.34 -10.32 29.61
C SER A 190 26.16 -10.35 28.33
N PRO A 191 27.31 -9.62 28.27
CA PRO A 191 28.21 -9.65 27.13
C PRO A 191 28.75 -11.06 26.88
N ILE A 192 28.81 -11.45 25.60
CA ILE A 192 29.34 -12.75 25.19
C ILE A 192 30.84 -12.58 24.88
N ASP A 193 31.68 -13.40 25.52
CA ASP A 193 33.12 -13.46 25.19
C ASP A 193 33.33 -14.42 24.00
N PHE A 194 33.80 -13.87 22.88
CA PHE A 194 34.06 -14.60 21.64
C PHE A 194 35.50 -15.13 21.50
N LYS A 195 36.36 -14.94 22.49
CA LYS A 195 37.80 -15.33 22.39
C LYS A 195 38.01 -16.80 22.01
N ASN A 196 37.07 -17.68 22.38
CA ASN A 196 37.12 -19.11 22.14
C ASN A 196 36.10 -19.61 21.09
N ILE A 197 35.44 -18.72 20.37
CA ILE A 197 34.41 -19.09 19.42
C ILE A 197 34.88 -18.77 17.99
N THR A 198 35.09 -19.80 17.18
CA THR A 198 35.45 -19.65 15.77
C THR A 198 34.18 -19.48 14.94
N LEU A 199 33.88 -18.24 14.51
CA LEU A 199 32.74 -17.92 13.65
C LEU A 199 33.17 -18.01 12.18
N LYS A 200 32.96 -19.15 11.52
CA LYS A 200 33.42 -19.38 10.14
C LYS A 200 32.71 -18.53 9.08
N SER A 201 31.49 -18.05 9.37
CA SER A 201 30.64 -17.34 8.39
C SER A 201 29.91 -16.13 8.97
N LEU A 202 30.18 -15.75 10.21
CA LEU A 202 29.53 -14.63 10.89
C LEU A 202 30.58 -13.54 11.18
N LYS A 203 30.22 -12.30 10.90
CA LYS A 203 31.01 -11.12 11.26
C LYS A 203 30.28 -10.36 12.37
N ILE A 204 30.92 -10.20 13.52
CA ILE A 204 30.39 -9.39 14.61
C ILE A 204 30.50 -7.92 14.21
N LEU A 205 29.41 -7.20 14.24
CA LEU A 205 29.34 -5.76 13.94
C LEU A 205 29.51 -4.94 15.22
N TYR A 206 28.82 -5.34 16.29
CA TYR A 206 29.00 -4.81 17.64
C TYR A 206 28.54 -5.83 18.68
N ASN A 207 29.10 -5.72 19.88
CA ASN A 207 28.75 -6.50 21.05
C ASN A 207 28.83 -5.57 22.27
N ASN A 208 27.71 -5.33 22.94
CA ASN A 208 27.62 -4.52 24.14
C ASN A 208 26.90 -5.29 25.25
N GLU A 209 26.63 -4.66 26.39
CA GLU A 209 26.06 -5.32 27.57
C GLU A 209 24.68 -5.96 27.33
N ASN A 210 23.89 -5.40 26.40
CA ASN A 210 22.50 -5.79 26.18
C ASN A 210 22.20 -6.36 24.80
N GLU A 211 23.12 -6.17 23.84
CA GLU A 211 22.88 -6.55 22.45
C GLU A 211 24.15 -7.01 21.74
N ILE A 212 23.99 -7.99 20.88
CA ILE A 212 25.00 -8.40 19.91
C ILE A 212 24.41 -8.34 18.51
N CYS A 213 25.11 -7.70 17.60
CA CYS A 213 24.76 -7.68 16.18
C CYS A 213 25.80 -8.43 15.35
N VAL A 214 25.35 -9.40 14.61
CA VAL A 214 26.18 -10.19 13.69
C VAL A 214 25.69 -10.01 12.26
N SER A 215 26.61 -10.09 11.31
CA SER A 215 26.29 -10.18 9.89
C SER A 215 26.80 -11.48 9.31
N TYR A 216 26.08 -12.01 8.34
CA TYR A 216 26.48 -13.17 7.58
C TYR A 216 26.14 -13.01 6.10
N ASP A 217 26.96 -13.58 5.24
CA ASP A 217 26.71 -13.59 3.81
C ASP A 217 25.73 -14.73 3.48
N LYS A 218 24.76 -14.40 2.62
CA LYS A 218 23.81 -15.38 2.11
C LYS A 218 24.53 -16.12 0.97
N ASN A 219 24.98 -17.35 1.23
CA ASN A 219 25.46 -18.27 0.18
C ASN A 219 24.34 -18.68 -0.75
#